data_13e7823124c5cf147294d7da366c0c77
#
_entry.id   13e7823124c5cf147294d7da366c0c77
#
_cell.length_a   1.000
_cell.length_b   1.000
_cell.length_c   1.000
_cell.angle_alpha   90.00
_cell.angle_beta   90.00
_cell.angle_gamma   90.00
#
_symmetry.space_group_name_H-M   'P 1'
#
loop_
_entity.id
_entity.type
_entity.pdbx_description
1 polymer ?
#
loop_
_entity_poly.entity_id
_entity_poly.type
_entity_poly.pdbx_seq_one_letter_code
_entity_poly.pdbx_strand_id
1 'polypeptide(L)'
;DATTGFIPHFLDTDKEFEALVNSTIQEMNTGISQLKVNRELVEEDKIIPGSMLYAAVNAAKQYPGVPQPLFGNRSGEVSNIIYDQGQVVLKTLVAIHTDNNGDITEMPITRESDGTRRIIEYMPLLYAITRQNAVYIVDEIERSIHPILIKEIIRKLSHGDGAKGQLIFTTHESALLDQDIF
;
A
#
# COMPACT_ATOMS: atom_id res chain seq x y z
N ASP A 1 -5.36 -4.74 7.72
CA ASP A 1 -5.54 -5.60 6.55
C ASP A 1 -4.21 -6.30 6.21
N ALA A 2 -4.21 -7.63 6.07
CA ALA A 2 -2.96 -8.40 5.92
C ALA A 2 -2.17 -8.01 4.66
N THR A 3 -2.86 -7.52 3.63
CA THR A 3 -2.26 -7.17 2.32
C THR A 3 -1.43 -5.89 2.36
N THR A 4 -1.79 -4.94 3.22
CA THR A 4 -1.10 -3.64 3.31
C THR A 4 0.37 -3.78 3.72
N GLY A 5 0.66 -4.73 4.62
CA GLY A 5 2.03 -4.98 5.08
C GLY A 5 2.99 -5.46 3.99
N PHE A 6 2.49 -5.90 2.84
CA PHE A 6 3.32 -6.32 1.70
C PHE A 6 3.63 -5.19 0.71
N ILE A 7 2.93 -4.04 0.81
CA ILE A 7 3.10 -2.91 -0.12
C ILE A 7 4.57 -2.49 -0.25
N PRO A 8 5.37 -2.33 0.84
CA PRO A 8 6.76 -1.93 0.70
C PRO A 8 7.58 -2.92 -0.13
N HIS A 9 7.31 -4.21 -0.02
CA HIS A 9 8.00 -5.21 -0.81
C HIS A 9 7.65 -5.12 -2.30
N PHE A 10 6.36 -5.05 -2.64
CA PHE A 10 5.92 -4.96 -4.03
C PHE A 10 6.38 -3.66 -4.68
N LEU A 11 6.26 -2.53 -3.98
CA LEU A 11 6.71 -1.24 -4.50
C LEU A 11 8.23 -1.23 -4.81
N ASP A 12 8.99 -2.02 -4.05
CA ASP A 12 10.44 -2.11 -4.17
C ASP A 12 10.92 -3.10 -5.24
N THR A 13 10.10 -4.10 -5.59
CA THR A 13 10.52 -5.22 -6.45
C THR A 13 9.73 -5.32 -7.77
N ASP A 14 8.54 -4.76 -7.83
CA ASP A 14 7.66 -4.81 -9.01
C ASP A 14 7.49 -3.42 -9.62
N LYS A 15 8.13 -3.20 -10.77
CA LYS A 15 8.12 -1.91 -11.48
C LYS A 15 6.75 -1.53 -12.03
N GLU A 16 5.90 -2.50 -12.37
CA GLU A 16 4.56 -2.23 -12.84
C GLU A 16 3.65 -1.82 -11.67
N PHE A 17 3.83 -2.45 -10.51
CA PHE A 17 3.14 -2.03 -9.29
C PHE A 17 3.59 -0.62 -8.86
N GLU A 18 4.90 -0.34 -8.87
CA GLU A 18 5.45 0.98 -8.57
C GLU A 18 4.85 2.07 -9.48
N ALA A 19 4.79 1.82 -10.78
CA ALA A 19 4.22 2.75 -11.76
C ALA A 19 2.72 3.00 -11.53
N LEU A 20 1.94 1.92 -11.31
CA LEU A 20 0.51 2.04 -11.00
C LEU A 20 0.27 2.86 -9.73
N VAL A 21 1.00 2.56 -8.67
CA VAL A 21 0.85 3.25 -7.37
C VAL A 21 1.14 4.74 -7.52
N ASN A 22 2.29 5.09 -8.09
CA ASN A 22 2.70 6.48 -8.22
C ASN A 22 1.79 7.29 -9.16
N SER A 23 1.36 6.72 -10.29
CA SER A 23 0.39 7.39 -11.16
C SER A 23 -0.96 7.62 -10.46
N THR A 24 -1.45 6.62 -9.74
CA THR A 24 -2.74 6.72 -9.03
C THR A 24 -2.70 7.76 -7.91
N ILE A 25 -1.63 7.78 -7.10
CA ILE A 25 -1.46 8.77 -6.03
C ILE A 25 -1.40 10.20 -6.55
N GLN A 26 -0.71 10.43 -7.66
CA GLN A 26 -0.65 11.75 -8.31
C GLN A 26 -2.01 12.21 -8.86
N GLU A 27 -2.73 11.32 -9.53
CA GLU A 27 -4.08 11.62 -10.07
C GLU A 27 -5.09 11.93 -8.96
N MET A 28 -4.95 11.32 -7.79
CA MET A 28 -5.82 11.53 -6.64
C MET A 28 -5.58 12.86 -5.90
N ASN A 29 -4.59 13.67 -6.34
CA ASN A 29 -4.27 14.96 -5.71
C ASN A 29 -4.12 14.89 -4.19
N THR A 30 -3.48 13.84 -3.69
CA THR A 30 -3.25 13.64 -2.25
C THR A 30 -2.20 14.58 -1.65
N GLY A 31 -1.49 15.32 -2.50
CA GLY A 31 -0.31 16.10 -2.11
C GLY A 31 0.99 15.26 -2.10
N ILE A 32 0.89 13.95 -2.23
CA ILE A 32 2.05 13.06 -2.33
C ILE A 32 2.55 13.08 -3.77
N SER A 33 3.82 13.39 -3.97
CA SER A 33 4.46 13.33 -5.29
C SER A 33 4.89 11.91 -5.67
N GLN A 34 5.28 11.10 -4.68
CA GLN A 34 5.71 9.72 -4.87
C GLN A 34 5.64 8.92 -3.57
N LEU A 35 5.33 7.62 -3.64
CA LEU A 35 5.61 6.68 -2.57
C LEU A 35 6.98 6.04 -2.78
N LYS A 36 7.75 5.92 -1.70
CA LYS A 36 9.11 5.38 -1.69
C LYS A 36 9.27 4.34 -0.60
N VAL A 37 10.22 3.44 -0.77
CA VAL A 37 10.60 2.45 0.23
C VAL A 37 11.97 2.77 0.79
N ASN A 38 12.03 3.00 2.09
CA ASN A 38 13.28 3.06 2.82
C ASN A 38 13.70 1.65 3.22
N ARG A 39 15.00 1.34 3.03
CA ARG A 39 15.60 0.05 3.36
C ARG A 39 16.64 0.25 4.45
N GLU A 40 16.52 -0.50 5.53
CA GLU A 40 17.45 -0.47 6.65
C GLU A 40 17.90 -1.89 6.99
N LEU A 41 19.20 -2.07 7.20
CA LEU A 41 19.71 -3.33 7.73
C LEU A 41 19.35 -3.46 9.20
N VAL A 42 18.76 -4.60 9.57
CA VAL A 42 18.40 -4.88 10.95
C VAL A 42 19.62 -5.39 11.72
N GLU A 43 20.01 -4.66 12.75
CA GLU A 43 21.06 -5.08 13.69
C GLU A 43 20.48 -6.12 14.65
N GLU A 44 20.68 -7.39 14.34
CA GLU A 44 20.03 -8.52 15.04
C GLU A 44 20.44 -8.64 16.52
N ASP A 45 21.66 -8.27 16.86
CA ASP A 45 22.19 -8.23 18.22
C ASP A 45 21.48 -7.21 19.14
N LYS A 46 20.79 -6.24 18.55
CA LYS A 46 20.02 -5.22 19.26
C LYS A 46 18.53 -5.56 19.42
N ILE A 47 18.08 -6.67 18.82
CA ILE A 47 16.66 -7.05 18.87
C ILE A 47 16.32 -7.63 20.24
N ILE A 48 15.28 -7.08 20.86
CA ILE A 48 14.76 -7.60 22.14
C ILE A 48 14.08 -8.95 21.90
N PRO A 49 14.54 -10.05 22.54
CA PRO A 49 13.89 -11.35 22.44
C PRO A 49 12.40 -11.28 22.84
N GLY A 50 11.55 -11.95 22.08
CA GLY A 50 10.10 -11.96 22.32
C GLY A 50 9.36 -10.72 21.79
N SER A 51 10.06 -9.74 21.24
CA SER A 51 9.42 -8.61 20.55
C SER A 51 8.79 -9.03 19.21
N MET A 52 7.89 -8.18 18.68
CA MET A 52 7.30 -8.42 17.35
C MET A 52 8.36 -8.40 16.25
N LEU A 53 9.36 -7.52 16.36
CA LEU A 53 10.49 -7.50 15.44
C LEU A 53 11.27 -8.82 15.50
N TYR A 54 11.52 -9.36 16.70
CA TYR A 54 12.16 -10.66 16.86
C TYR A 54 11.39 -11.79 16.18
N ALA A 55 10.06 -11.82 16.35
CA ALA A 55 9.20 -12.80 15.68
C ALA A 55 9.23 -12.67 14.16
N ALA A 56 9.14 -11.44 13.64
CA ALA A 56 9.18 -11.17 12.21
C ALA A 56 10.53 -11.54 11.57
N VAL A 57 11.65 -11.25 12.25
CA VAL A 57 13.00 -11.63 11.79
C VAL A 57 13.17 -13.15 11.75
N ASN A 58 12.71 -13.87 12.78
CA ASN A 58 12.77 -15.33 12.79
C ASN A 58 11.90 -15.93 11.66
N ALA A 59 10.71 -15.41 11.43
CA ALA A 59 9.86 -15.84 10.33
C ALA A 59 10.51 -15.55 8.98
N ALA A 60 11.14 -14.38 8.78
CA ALA A 60 11.84 -14.04 7.55
C ALA A 60 13.02 -15.00 7.28
N LYS A 61 13.77 -15.38 8.31
CA LYS A 61 14.85 -16.36 8.20
C LYS A 61 14.36 -17.77 7.90
N GLN A 62 13.19 -18.13 8.42
CA GLN A 62 12.57 -19.43 8.14
C GLN A 62 12.07 -19.51 6.68
N TYR A 63 11.67 -18.38 6.11
CA TYR A 63 11.15 -18.27 4.73
C TYR A 63 11.95 -17.21 3.95
N PRO A 64 13.20 -17.48 3.55
CA PRO A 64 14.03 -16.53 2.81
C PRO A 64 13.36 -16.05 1.53
N GLY A 65 13.47 -14.75 1.25
CA GLY A 65 12.83 -14.12 0.10
C GLY A 65 11.34 -13.80 0.26
N VAL A 66 10.69 -14.28 1.34
CA VAL A 66 9.29 -14.02 1.61
C VAL A 66 9.17 -12.86 2.62
N PRO A 67 8.55 -11.74 2.24
CA PRO A 67 8.37 -10.61 3.15
C PRO A 67 7.45 -10.97 4.32
N GLN A 68 7.83 -10.53 5.51
CA GLN A 68 7.05 -10.72 6.73
C GLN A 68 6.50 -9.37 7.17
N PRO A 69 5.18 -9.14 7.13
CA PRO A 69 4.59 -7.88 7.58
C PRO A 69 4.91 -7.61 9.04
N LEU A 70 5.28 -6.37 9.35
CA LEU A 70 5.50 -5.92 10.71
C LEU A 70 4.28 -5.12 11.18
N PHE A 71 3.33 -5.81 11.83
CA PHE A 71 2.12 -5.18 12.36
C PHE A 71 2.35 -4.63 13.77
N GLY A 72 1.69 -3.51 14.07
CA GLY A 72 1.63 -3.00 15.45
C GLY A 72 2.93 -2.41 15.98
N ASN A 73 3.82 -1.94 15.10
CA ASN A 73 4.83 -1.00 15.58
C ASN A 73 4.08 0.21 16.17
N ARG A 74 4.59 0.77 17.26
CA ARG A 74 3.94 1.87 18.01
C ARG A 74 3.69 3.12 17.16
N SER A 75 4.31 3.21 16.00
CA SER A 75 4.19 4.31 15.05
C SER A 75 3.12 4.07 13.97
N GLY A 76 2.54 2.86 13.85
CA GLY A 76 1.57 2.52 12.78
C GLY A 76 2.16 2.53 11.37
N GLU A 77 3.47 2.45 11.24
CA GLU A 77 4.17 2.43 9.95
C GLU A 77 3.85 1.18 9.15
N VAL A 78 3.76 1.34 7.84
CA VAL A 78 3.59 0.21 6.91
C VAL A 78 4.97 -0.32 6.58
N SER A 79 5.32 -1.45 7.20
CA SER A 79 6.67 -2.03 7.10
C SER A 79 6.63 -3.54 6.92
N ASN A 80 7.68 -4.11 6.35
CA ASN A 80 7.94 -5.54 6.36
C ASN A 80 9.43 -5.86 6.54
N ILE A 81 9.68 -7.08 6.98
CA ILE A 81 11.01 -7.66 7.12
C ILE A 81 11.20 -8.68 6.02
N ILE A 82 12.36 -8.67 5.38
CA ILE A 82 12.78 -9.71 4.44
C ILE A 82 14.18 -10.20 4.79
N TYR A 83 14.40 -11.50 4.67
CA TYR A 83 15.74 -12.09 4.72
C TYR A 83 16.16 -12.44 3.31
N ASP A 84 17.16 -11.71 2.80
CA ASP A 84 17.67 -11.86 1.46
C ASP A 84 19.19 -11.75 1.45
N GLN A 85 19.86 -12.63 0.66
CA GLN A 85 21.33 -12.67 0.51
C GLN A 85 22.10 -12.66 1.84
N GLY A 86 21.58 -13.33 2.87
CA GLY A 86 22.24 -13.41 4.17
C GLY A 86 22.00 -12.22 5.10
N GLN A 87 21.18 -11.26 4.71
CA GLN A 87 20.88 -10.06 5.48
C GLN A 87 19.41 -9.95 5.80
N VAL A 88 19.10 -9.38 6.97
CA VAL A 88 17.74 -9.01 7.36
C VAL A 88 17.53 -7.53 7.04
N VAL A 89 16.54 -7.25 6.19
CA VAL A 89 16.23 -5.89 5.74
C VAL A 89 14.83 -5.50 6.20
N LEU A 90 14.72 -4.36 6.88
CA LEU A 90 13.47 -3.67 7.15
C LEU A 90 13.16 -2.76 5.95
N LYS A 91 11.97 -2.91 5.40
CA LYS A 91 11.43 -2.04 4.35
C LYS A 91 10.26 -1.25 4.92
N THR A 92 10.34 0.08 4.87
CA THR A 92 9.31 0.99 5.39
C THR A 92 8.79 1.89 4.28
N LEU A 93 7.47 1.98 4.15
CA LEU A 93 6.80 2.86 3.20
C LEU A 93 6.80 4.30 3.70
N VAL A 94 7.20 5.22 2.84
CA VAL A 94 7.20 6.66 3.11
C VAL A 94 6.57 7.45 1.97
N ALA A 95 6.01 8.60 2.29
CA ALA A 95 5.47 9.55 1.34
C ALA A 95 6.48 10.65 1.04
N ILE A 96 6.65 10.98 -0.22
CA ILE A 96 7.45 12.10 -0.69
C ILE A 96 6.52 13.24 -1.07
N HIS A 97 6.70 14.38 -0.46
CA HIS A 97 6.03 15.63 -0.80
C HIS A 97 7.03 16.57 -1.45
N THR A 98 6.60 17.24 -2.50
CA THR A 98 7.39 18.27 -3.17
C THR A 98 6.63 19.59 -3.09
N ASP A 99 7.24 20.61 -2.53
CA ASP A 99 6.62 21.92 -2.45
C ASP A 99 6.75 22.72 -3.78
N ASN A 100 6.16 23.90 -3.81
CA ASN A 100 6.19 24.78 -5.00
C ASN A 100 7.59 25.28 -5.37
N ASN A 101 8.56 25.20 -4.46
CA ASN A 101 9.95 25.57 -4.70
C ASN A 101 10.79 24.39 -5.21
N GLY A 102 10.21 23.17 -5.18
CA GLY A 102 10.91 21.94 -5.52
C GLY A 102 11.61 21.29 -4.32
N ASP A 103 11.40 21.79 -3.10
CA ASP A 103 11.95 21.19 -1.90
C ASP A 103 11.22 19.89 -1.58
N ILE A 104 11.99 18.84 -1.28
CA ILE A 104 11.49 17.49 -1.04
C ILE A 104 11.44 17.23 0.47
N THR A 105 10.26 16.79 0.93
CA THR A 105 10.06 16.33 2.31
C THR A 105 9.61 14.88 2.32
N GLU A 106 10.33 14.05 3.06
CA GLU A 106 9.94 12.66 3.31
C GLU A 106 9.12 12.57 4.60
N MET A 107 7.96 11.95 4.54
CA MET A 107 7.08 11.79 5.69
C MET A 107 6.65 10.33 5.87
N PRO A 108 6.56 9.85 7.14
CA PRO A 108 5.94 8.57 7.44
C PRO A 108 4.47 8.56 6.97
N ILE A 109 4.02 7.42 6.43
CA ILE A 109 2.61 7.24 6.00
C ILE A 109 1.60 7.50 7.12
N THR A 110 2.01 7.32 8.37
CA THR A 110 1.18 7.61 9.56
C THR A 110 0.80 9.09 9.72
N ARG A 111 1.51 9.99 9.09
CA ARG A 111 1.20 11.43 9.08
C ARG A 111 0.22 11.82 7.97
N GLU A 112 -0.05 10.92 7.06
CA GLU A 112 -1.06 11.14 6.02
C GLU A 112 -2.48 11.07 6.59
N SER A 113 -3.43 11.67 5.86
CA SER A 113 -4.85 11.59 6.20
C SER A 113 -5.35 10.14 6.16
N ASP A 114 -6.43 9.84 6.89
CA ASP A 114 -7.06 8.51 6.87
C ASP A 114 -7.49 8.13 5.45
N GLY A 115 -8.01 9.10 4.68
CA GLY A 115 -8.39 8.90 3.28
C GLY A 115 -7.19 8.54 2.40
N THR A 116 -6.07 9.26 2.54
CA THR A 116 -4.83 8.98 1.80
C THR A 116 -4.30 7.58 2.13
N ARG A 117 -4.28 7.21 3.41
CA ARG A 117 -3.86 5.87 3.85
C ARG A 117 -4.77 4.79 3.27
N ARG A 118 -6.07 5.02 3.25
CA ARG A 118 -7.04 4.09 2.69
C ARG A 118 -6.87 3.91 1.17
N ILE A 119 -6.56 4.97 0.44
CA ILE A 119 -6.20 4.88 -0.99
C ILE A 119 -4.98 3.99 -1.18
N ILE A 120 -3.93 4.17 -0.38
CA ILE A 120 -2.72 3.33 -0.44
C ILE A 120 -3.06 1.86 -0.17
N GLU A 121 -3.95 1.57 0.79
CA GLU A 121 -4.40 0.21 1.10
C GLU A 121 -5.13 -0.47 -0.07
N TYR A 122 -5.75 0.28 -0.97
CA TYR A 122 -6.40 -0.26 -2.16
C TYR A 122 -5.45 -0.53 -3.33
N MET A 123 -4.20 -0.07 -3.30
CA MET A 123 -3.26 -0.27 -4.41
C MET A 123 -3.03 -1.74 -4.77
N PRO A 124 -2.84 -2.67 -3.80
CA PRO A 124 -2.73 -4.10 -4.13
C PRO A 124 -3.98 -4.67 -4.80
N LEU A 125 -5.18 -4.20 -4.39
CA LEU A 125 -6.44 -4.60 -5.00
C LEU A 125 -6.54 -4.12 -6.46
N LEU A 126 -6.26 -2.83 -6.71
CA LEU A 126 -6.23 -2.25 -8.04
C LEU A 126 -5.28 -3.02 -8.96
N TYR A 127 -4.09 -3.34 -8.46
CA TYR A 127 -3.09 -4.11 -9.18
C TYR A 127 -3.56 -5.54 -9.48
N ALA A 128 -4.13 -6.22 -8.48
CA ALA A 128 -4.55 -7.61 -8.62
C ALA A 128 -5.74 -7.78 -9.57
N ILE A 129 -6.73 -6.88 -9.56
CA ILE A 129 -7.90 -6.94 -10.45
C ILE A 129 -7.50 -6.92 -11.92
N THR A 130 -6.46 -6.16 -12.28
CA THR A 130 -6.01 -6.08 -13.68
C THR A 130 -5.24 -7.32 -14.14
N ARG A 131 -4.76 -8.15 -13.21
CA ARG A 131 -3.84 -9.26 -13.52
C ARG A 131 -4.38 -10.65 -13.21
N GLN A 132 -5.28 -10.75 -12.26
CA GLN A 132 -5.76 -12.03 -11.73
C GLN A 132 -7.24 -12.23 -12.06
N ASN A 133 -7.58 -13.43 -12.51
CA ASN A 133 -8.98 -13.84 -12.67
C ASN A 133 -9.52 -14.30 -11.32
N ALA A 134 -9.81 -13.32 -10.45
CA ALA A 134 -10.29 -13.55 -9.09
C ALA A 134 -11.44 -12.61 -8.74
N VAL A 135 -12.24 -12.99 -7.74
CA VAL A 135 -13.33 -12.17 -7.21
C VAL A 135 -12.86 -11.54 -5.91
N TYR A 136 -13.02 -10.23 -5.81
CA TYR A 136 -12.69 -9.44 -4.62
C TYR A 136 -13.98 -8.91 -4.01
N ILE A 137 -14.12 -9.05 -2.70
CA ILE A 137 -15.28 -8.56 -1.95
C ILE A 137 -14.80 -7.51 -0.96
N VAL A 138 -15.38 -6.30 -1.04
CA VAL A 138 -15.03 -5.18 -0.18
C VAL A 138 -16.30 -4.63 0.45
N ASP A 139 -16.33 -4.60 1.77
CA ASP A 139 -17.44 -4.02 2.54
C ASP A 139 -17.14 -2.54 2.84
N GLU A 140 -18.16 -1.67 2.65
CA GLU A 140 -18.04 -0.21 2.86
C GLU A 140 -16.81 0.38 2.12
N ILE A 141 -16.78 0.22 0.79
CA ILE A 141 -15.61 0.59 -0.02
C ILE A 141 -15.21 2.07 0.12
N GLU A 142 -16.18 2.94 0.40
CA GLU A 142 -15.97 4.38 0.60
C GLU A 142 -15.42 4.74 1.98
N ARG A 143 -15.32 3.80 2.90
CA ARG A 143 -14.94 4.10 4.29
C ARG A 143 -13.67 4.93 4.37
N SER A 144 -13.76 6.09 5.03
CA SER A 144 -12.68 7.08 5.20
C SER A 144 -12.17 7.73 3.92
N ILE A 145 -12.79 7.50 2.76
CA ILE A 145 -12.40 8.12 1.49
C ILE A 145 -13.43 9.16 1.09
N HIS A 146 -12.96 10.31 0.59
CA HIS A 146 -13.85 11.33 0.07
C HIS A 146 -14.66 10.82 -1.14
N PRO A 147 -15.96 11.10 -1.28
CA PRO A 147 -16.82 10.58 -2.36
C PRO A 147 -16.25 10.76 -3.77
N ILE A 148 -15.61 11.88 -4.05
CA ILE A 148 -14.97 12.12 -5.36
C ILE A 148 -13.84 11.13 -5.62
N LEU A 149 -13.01 10.84 -4.61
CA LEU A 149 -11.86 9.95 -4.76
C LEU A 149 -12.29 8.49 -4.93
N ILE A 150 -13.29 8.04 -4.17
CA ILE A 150 -13.80 6.67 -4.34
C ILE A 150 -14.46 6.50 -5.72
N LYS A 151 -15.15 7.52 -6.23
CA LYS A 151 -15.70 7.53 -7.60
C LYS A 151 -14.59 7.31 -8.63
N GLU A 152 -13.46 8.01 -8.51
CA GLU A 152 -12.31 7.83 -9.42
C GLU A 152 -11.67 6.44 -9.30
N ILE A 153 -11.56 5.89 -8.10
CA ILE A 153 -11.07 4.52 -7.89
C ILE A 153 -11.97 3.51 -8.61
N ILE A 154 -13.28 3.59 -8.41
CA ILE A 154 -14.24 2.69 -9.07
C ILE A 154 -14.21 2.86 -10.58
N ARG A 155 -14.15 4.10 -11.09
CA ARG A 155 -14.03 4.36 -12.52
C ARG A 155 -12.78 3.73 -13.12
N LYS A 156 -11.63 3.82 -12.46
CA LYS A 156 -10.41 3.14 -12.89
C LYS A 156 -10.57 1.62 -12.96
N LEU A 157 -11.32 1.05 -12.01
CA LEU A 157 -11.60 -0.39 -11.98
C LEU A 157 -12.59 -0.82 -13.08
N SER A 158 -13.59 0.01 -13.38
CA SER A 158 -14.66 -0.32 -14.33
C SER A 158 -14.25 -0.09 -15.80
N HIS A 159 -13.46 0.97 -16.06
CA HIS A 159 -13.09 1.38 -17.43
C HIS A 159 -11.63 1.05 -17.78
N GLY A 160 -10.86 0.46 -16.84
CA GLY A 160 -9.47 0.07 -17.12
C GLY A 160 -9.41 -1.04 -18.16
N ASP A 161 -8.72 -0.78 -19.28
CA ASP A 161 -8.45 -1.79 -20.29
C ASP A 161 -7.72 -2.98 -19.65
N GLY A 162 -8.41 -4.12 -19.53
CA GLY A 162 -7.81 -5.36 -19.09
C GLY A 162 -8.14 -5.82 -17.69
N ALA A 163 -9.20 -5.32 -17.03
CA ALA A 163 -9.67 -5.93 -15.79
C ALA A 163 -9.98 -7.42 -16.02
N LYS A 164 -9.25 -8.29 -15.34
CA LYS A 164 -9.43 -9.75 -15.39
C LYS A 164 -10.27 -10.26 -14.24
N GLY A 165 -10.22 -9.55 -13.11
CA GLY A 165 -10.95 -9.86 -11.91
C GLY A 165 -12.30 -9.18 -11.83
N GLN A 166 -13.08 -9.56 -10.83
CA GLN A 166 -14.36 -8.96 -10.49
C GLN A 166 -14.30 -8.34 -9.10
N LEU A 167 -14.84 -7.12 -8.95
CA LEU A 167 -15.04 -6.45 -7.66
C LEU A 167 -16.52 -6.48 -7.30
N ILE A 168 -16.84 -6.99 -6.11
CA ILE A 168 -18.14 -6.90 -5.46
C ILE A 168 -17.96 -6.04 -4.23
N PHE A 169 -18.72 -4.98 -4.09
CA PHE A 169 -18.61 -4.11 -2.92
C PHE A 169 -19.98 -3.66 -2.39
N THR A 170 -20.01 -3.32 -1.09
CA THR A 170 -21.11 -2.58 -0.49
C THR A 170 -20.73 -1.11 -0.35
N THR A 171 -21.71 -0.23 -0.37
CA THR A 171 -21.51 1.20 -0.20
C THR A 171 -22.75 1.89 0.33
N HIS A 172 -22.57 2.96 1.12
CA HIS A 172 -23.59 3.92 1.51
C HIS A 172 -23.50 5.21 0.69
N GLU A 173 -22.51 5.31 -0.21
CA GLU A 173 -22.27 6.50 -1.03
C GLU A 173 -23.17 6.50 -2.27
N SER A 174 -24.19 7.36 -2.28
CA SER A 174 -25.14 7.46 -3.39
C SER A 174 -24.52 7.93 -4.71
N ALA A 175 -23.40 8.65 -4.66
CA ALA A 175 -22.66 9.08 -5.85
C ALA A 175 -22.07 7.90 -6.65
N LEU A 176 -21.94 6.72 -6.04
CA LEU A 176 -21.48 5.50 -6.72
C LEU A 176 -22.60 4.78 -7.49
N LEU A 177 -23.87 5.23 -7.35
CA LEU A 177 -24.99 4.73 -8.15
C LEU A 177 -25.13 5.44 -9.50
N ASP A 178 -24.25 6.37 -9.79
CA ASP A 178 -24.21 7.11 -11.06
C ASP A 178 -23.87 6.18 -12.24
N GLN A 179 -24.70 6.22 -13.29
CA GLN A 179 -24.54 5.36 -14.48
C GLN A 179 -23.25 5.64 -15.26
N ASP A 180 -22.62 6.79 -15.04
CA ASP A 180 -21.35 7.16 -15.70
C ASP A 180 -20.12 6.45 -15.09
N ILE A 181 -20.33 5.60 -14.08
CA ILE A 181 -19.26 4.86 -13.40
C ILE A 181 -19.12 3.42 -13.92
N PHE A 182 -20.18 2.85 -14.48
CA PHE A 182 -20.27 1.45 -14.92
C PHE A 182 -20.52 1.30 -16.40
#